data_dd23802f07cdecdab7e4d55f83140048
#
_entry.id   dd23802f07cdecdab7e4d55f83140048
#
_cell.length_a   1.000
_cell.length_b   1.000
_cell.length_c   1.000
_cell.angle_alpha   90.00
_cell.angle_beta   90.00
_cell.angle_gamma   90.00
#
_symmetry.space_group_name_H-M   'P 1'
#
loop_
_entity.id
_entity.type
_entity.pdbx_description
1 polymer ?
#
loop_
_entity_poly.entity_id
_entity_poly.type
_entity_poly.pdbx_seq_one_letter_code
_entity_poly.pdbx_strand_id
1 'polypeptide(L)'
;GLGDVYKRQGQIRVVMDDIKPTAIKVGMVNDQATILAIADTLRQYSPQKLVVDPVMVSTSGSMLMQKDALSTFCSRLLPMATLLTPNIPEAEVLSNLSIRSIDDMDAAGRSILALGCKAVLIKGGHLEGRKVDKLYLPNGEICSFVHEAIATRNTHGTGCTLSSAIAAFMARGLALADAVAQAKTYLSQALEAGKDVHIGEGHGPVNHLFNPEKQIIL
;
A
#
# COMPACT_ATOMS: atom_id res chain seq x y z
N GLY A 1 21.47 -14.59 -1.12
CA GLY A 1 21.67 -16.03 -0.92
C GLY A 1 20.68 -16.62 0.10
N LEU A 2 20.66 -17.95 0.26
CA LEU A 2 19.74 -18.64 1.19
C LEU A 2 19.82 -18.08 2.64
N GLY A 3 20.99 -17.61 3.08
CA GLY A 3 21.17 -16.99 4.39
C GLY A 3 20.29 -15.75 4.63
N ASP A 4 19.97 -14.99 3.60
CA ASP A 4 19.12 -13.79 3.73
C ASP A 4 17.64 -14.16 3.86
N VAL A 5 17.21 -15.25 3.22
CA VAL A 5 15.84 -15.78 3.33
C VAL A 5 15.58 -16.24 4.76
N TYR A 6 16.46 -17.05 5.35
CA TYR A 6 16.32 -17.53 6.73
C TYR A 6 16.36 -16.40 7.76
N LYS A 7 17.21 -15.39 7.56
CA LYS A 7 17.25 -14.21 8.42
C LYS A 7 15.94 -13.45 8.39
N ARG A 8 15.37 -13.21 7.21
CA ARG A 8 14.07 -12.52 7.07
C ARG A 8 12.93 -13.30 7.71
N GLN A 9 12.88 -14.62 7.49
CA GLN A 9 11.90 -15.49 8.14
C GLN A 9 12.06 -15.46 9.67
N GLY A 10 13.29 -15.53 10.17
CA GLY A 10 13.59 -15.43 11.59
C GLY A 10 13.13 -14.09 12.20
N GLN A 11 13.42 -12.97 11.53
CA GLN A 11 12.98 -11.64 11.96
C GLN A 11 11.45 -11.53 12.04
N ILE A 12 10.72 -12.03 11.03
CA ILE A 12 9.26 -12.03 11.04
C ILE A 12 8.75 -12.88 12.21
N ARG A 13 9.28 -14.10 12.39
CA ARG A 13 8.85 -14.99 13.47
C ARG A 13 9.02 -14.37 14.85
N VAL A 14 10.20 -13.80 15.14
CA VAL A 14 10.48 -13.18 16.45
C VAL A 14 9.44 -12.09 16.77
N VAL A 15 9.11 -11.23 15.78
CA VAL A 15 8.10 -10.18 15.96
C VAL A 15 6.69 -10.76 16.11
N MET A 16 6.35 -11.77 15.29
CA MET A 16 5.02 -12.38 15.31
C MET A 16 4.77 -13.20 16.59
N ASP A 17 5.81 -13.86 17.10
CA ASP A 17 5.70 -14.70 18.29
C ASP A 17 5.63 -13.87 19.58
N ASP A 18 6.37 -12.78 19.65
CA ASP A 18 6.48 -11.92 20.84
C ASP A 18 5.42 -10.79 20.82
N ILE A 19 5.49 -9.89 19.83
CA ILE A 19 4.65 -8.67 19.78
C ILE A 19 3.21 -8.98 19.33
N LYS A 20 3.05 -9.98 18.43
CA LYS A 20 1.74 -10.37 17.85
C LYS A 20 0.98 -9.18 17.24
N PRO A 21 1.57 -8.49 16.26
CA PRO A 21 1.00 -7.26 15.72
C PRO A 21 -0.41 -7.48 15.16
N THR A 22 -1.33 -6.57 15.50
CA THR A 22 -2.74 -6.65 15.08
C THR A 22 -2.92 -6.40 13.58
N ALA A 23 -2.03 -5.61 12.96
CA ALA A 23 -2.00 -5.39 11.52
C ALA A 23 -0.56 -5.39 11.02
N ILE A 24 -0.40 -5.80 9.76
CA ILE A 24 0.90 -5.89 9.09
C ILE A 24 0.84 -5.11 7.79
N LYS A 25 1.90 -4.37 7.50
CA LYS A 25 2.09 -3.75 6.17
C LYS A 25 3.30 -4.36 5.49
N VAL A 26 3.13 -4.79 4.24
CA VAL A 26 4.21 -5.16 3.33
C VAL A 26 4.36 -4.05 2.29
N GLY A 27 5.57 -3.53 2.15
CA GLY A 27 5.91 -2.53 1.15
C GLY A 27 6.71 -3.11 -0.01
N MET A 28 7.77 -2.40 -0.43
CA MET A 28 8.59 -2.78 -1.55
C MET A 28 9.28 -4.14 -1.33
N VAL A 29 8.96 -5.09 -2.19
CA VAL A 29 9.61 -6.40 -2.31
C VAL A 29 9.88 -6.66 -3.78
N ASN A 30 11.13 -6.84 -4.15
CA ASN A 30 11.56 -6.79 -5.55
C ASN A 30 12.05 -8.13 -6.12
N ASP A 31 12.30 -9.13 -5.27
CA ASP A 31 12.81 -10.44 -5.69
C ASP A 31 11.92 -11.59 -5.20
N GLN A 32 11.91 -12.67 -5.96
CA GLN A 32 11.10 -13.86 -5.72
C GLN A 32 11.39 -14.50 -4.35
N ALA A 33 12.65 -14.61 -3.96
CA ALA A 33 13.05 -15.27 -2.72
C ALA A 33 12.52 -14.52 -1.49
N THR A 34 12.54 -13.19 -1.53
CA THR A 34 11.98 -12.34 -0.48
C THR A 34 10.46 -12.48 -0.39
N ILE A 35 9.76 -12.49 -1.53
CA ILE A 35 8.30 -12.67 -1.57
C ILE A 35 7.90 -14.02 -0.97
N LEU A 36 8.59 -15.09 -1.37
CA LEU A 36 8.36 -16.43 -0.82
C LEU A 36 8.63 -16.48 0.68
N ALA A 37 9.74 -15.91 1.15
CA ALA A 37 10.08 -15.88 2.57
C ALA A 37 8.98 -15.18 3.40
N ILE A 38 8.48 -14.05 2.93
CA ILE A 38 7.40 -13.30 3.58
C ILE A 38 6.10 -14.10 3.54
N ALA A 39 5.66 -14.53 2.36
CA ALA A 39 4.37 -15.21 2.19
C ALA A 39 4.32 -16.53 2.97
N ASP A 40 5.37 -17.36 2.92
CA ASP A 40 5.40 -18.66 3.60
C ASP A 40 5.48 -18.49 5.12
N THR A 41 6.17 -17.45 5.60
CA THR A 41 6.22 -17.18 7.04
C THR A 41 4.88 -16.62 7.54
N LEU A 42 4.32 -15.61 6.88
CA LEU A 42 3.05 -15.00 7.30
C LEU A 42 1.87 -15.98 7.23
N ARG A 43 1.91 -16.94 6.29
CA ARG A 43 0.87 -17.98 6.19
C ARG A 43 0.73 -18.80 7.48
N GLN A 44 1.82 -19.01 8.21
CA GLN A 44 1.80 -19.74 9.49
C GLN A 44 1.01 -18.99 10.58
N TYR A 45 0.94 -17.67 10.47
CA TYR A 45 0.25 -16.80 11.44
C TYR A 45 -1.15 -16.36 10.99
N SER A 46 -1.51 -16.60 9.74
CA SER A 46 -2.83 -16.25 9.18
C SER A 46 -3.29 -14.83 9.53
N PRO A 47 -2.51 -13.78 9.19
CA PRO A 47 -2.79 -12.42 9.61
C PRO A 47 -4.15 -11.96 9.05
N GLN A 48 -4.99 -11.40 9.92
CA GLN A 48 -6.33 -10.92 9.55
C GLN A 48 -6.32 -9.53 8.90
N LYS A 49 -5.29 -8.74 9.17
CA LYS A 49 -5.16 -7.36 8.68
C LYS A 49 -3.79 -7.20 8.01
N LEU A 50 -3.70 -7.58 6.73
CA LEU A 50 -2.50 -7.48 5.91
C LEU A 50 -2.71 -6.45 4.81
N VAL A 51 -2.04 -5.30 4.90
CA VAL A 51 -1.98 -4.28 3.85
C VAL A 51 -0.75 -4.50 2.99
N VAL A 52 -0.94 -4.66 1.69
CA VAL A 52 0.17 -4.86 0.74
C VAL A 52 0.20 -3.67 -0.23
N ASP A 53 1.33 -2.97 -0.25
CA ASP A 53 1.58 -1.88 -1.20
C ASP A 53 2.49 -2.44 -2.32
N PRO A 54 1.96 -2.68 -3.52
CA PRO A 54 2.66 -3.39 -4.58
C PRO A 54 3.62 -2.46 -5.32
N VAL A 55 4.70 -2.02 -4.65
CA VAL A 55 5.68 -1.09 -5.23
C VAL A 55 6.45 -1.79 -6.34
N MET A 56 5.95 -1.65 -7.57
CA MET A 56 6.48 -2.31 -8.77
C MET A 56 7.23 -1.36 -9.70
N VAL A 57 6.87 -0.07 -9.65
CA VAL A 57 7.38 0.95 -10.55
C VAL A 57 7.86 2.14 -9.73
N SER A 58 9.05 2.65 -10.04
CA SER A 58 9.56 3.88 -9.43
C SER A 58 8.78 5.10 -9.92
N THR A 59 8.90 6.21 -9.19
CA THR A 59 8.38 7.53 -9.64
C THR A 59 8.93 7.95 -11.00
N SER A 60 10.11 7.45 -11.39
CA SER A 60 10.72 7.68 -12.72
C SER A 60 10.26 6.70 -13.81
N GLY A 61 9.33 5.79 -13.50
CA GLY A 61 8.80 4.81 -14.45
C GLY A 61 9.63 3.53 -14.63
N SER A 62 10.72 3.36 -13.88
CA SER A 62 11.55 2.15 -13.96
C SER A 62 10.90 1.00 -13.19
N MET A 63 10.87 -0.19 -13.80
CA MET A 63 10.42 -1.41 -13.12
C MET A 63 11.37 -1.74 -11.97
N LEU A 64 10.82 -1.84 -10.76
CA LEU A 64 11.54 -2.20 -9.53
C LEU A 64 11.42 -3.69 -9.23
N MET A 65 10.33 -4.32 -9.66
CA MET A 65 10.07 -5.74 -9.46
C MET A 65 10.54 -6.54 -10.66
N GLN A 66 11.26 -7.63 -10.43
CA GLN A 66 11.69 -8.56 -11.47
C GLN A 66 10.48 -9.34 -12.03
N LYS A 67 10.53 -9.79 -13.30
CA LYS A 67 9.39 -10.46 -13.96
C LYS A 67 8.94 -11.76 -13.27
N ASP A 68 9.89 -12.55 -12.80
CA ASP A 68 9.63 -13.79 -12.04
C ASP A 68 9.06 -13.48 -10.64
N ALA A 69 9.48 -12.37 -10.04
CA ALA A 69 8.95 -11.88 -8.78
C ALA A 69 7.47 -11.47 -8.88
N LEU A 70 7.03 -10.88 -10.01
CA LEU A 70 5.64 -10.49 -10.23
C LEU A 70 4.70 -11.71 -10.21
N SER A 71 5.05 -12.78 -10.92
CA SER A 71 4.26 -14.02 -10.92
C SER A 71 4.15 -14.61 -9.50
N THR A 72 5.25 -14.61 -8.77
CA THR A 72 5.27 -15.08 -7.37
C THR A 72 4.46 -14.16 -6.45
N PHE A 73 4.56 -12.85 -6.63
CA PHE A 73 3.74 -11.88 -5.90
C PHE A 73 2.25 -12.15 -6.09
N CYS A 74 1.80 -12.27 -7.34
CA CYS A 74 0.39 -12.49 -7.67
C CYS A 74 -0.13 -13.85 -7.15
N SER A 75 0.70 -14.90 -7.16
CA SER A 75 0.27 -16.24 -6.76
C SER A 75 0.42 -16.54 -5.26
N ARG A 76 1.33 -15.84 -4.54
CA ARG A 76 1.68 -16.21 -3.17
C ARG A 76 1.38 -15.15 -2.12
N LEU A 77 1.61 -13.88 -2.41
CA LEU A 77 1.47 -12.78 -1.45
C LEU A 77 0.14 -12.03 -1.63
N LEU A 78 -0.21 -11.68 -2.86
CA LEU A 78 -1.43 -10.93 -3.18
C LEU A 78 -2.71 -11.59 -2.63
N PRO A 79 -2.94 -12.92 -2.76
CA PRO A 79 -4.15 -13.54 -2.23
C PRO A 79 -4.27 -13.51 -0.70
N MET A 80 -3.20 -13.22 0.00
CA MET A 80 -3.20 -13.05 1.47
C MET A 80 -3.61 -11.64 1.90
N ALA A 81 -3.58 -10.67 0.98
CA ALA A 81 -3.82 -9.27 1.30
C ALA A 81 -5.28 -9.03 1.71
N THR A 82 -5.47 -8.39 2.87
CA THR A 82 -6.75 -7.79 3.27
C THR A 82 -7.02 -6.56 2.43
N LEU A 83 -5.98 -5.80 2.12
CA LEU A 83 -6.03 -4.64 1.23
C LEU A 83 -4.78 -4.59 0.36
N LEU A 84 -4.97 -4.42 -0.94
CA LEU A 84 -3.93 -4.07 -1.89
C LEU A 84 -4.05 -2.58 -2.27
N THR A 85 -2.93 -1.84 -2.35
CA THR A 85 -2.96 -0.38 -2.57
C THR A 85 -2.18 0.07 -3.81
N PRO A 86 -2.50 -0.41 -5.03
CA PRO A 86 -1.78 -0.03 -6.24
C PRO A 86 -2.05 1.43 -6.63
N ASN A 87 -1.05 2.09 -7.22
CA ASN A 87 -1.25 3.28 -8.03
C ASN A 87 -1.73 2.88 -9.45
N ILE A 88 -2.02 3.86 -10.34
CA ILE A 88 -2.51 3.58 -11.69
C ILE A 88 -1.54 2.69 -12.48
N PRO A 89 -0.23 2.99 -12.61
CA PRO A 89 0.70 2.11 -13.32
C PRO A 89 0.77 0.69 -12.75
N GLU A 90 0.72 0.55 -11.44
CA GLU A 90 0.71 -0.76 -10.76
C GLU A 90 -0.59 -1.51 -11.02
N ALA A 91 -1.73 -0.80 -11.00
CA ALA A 91 -3.03 -1.37 -11.31
C ALA A 91 -3.12 -1.84 -12.78
N GLU A 92 -2.53 -1.10 -13.73
CA GLU A 92 -2.42 -1.52 -15.13
C GLU A 92 -1.61 -2.81 -15.28
N VAL A 93 -0.47 -2.91 -14.60
CA VAL A 93 0.35 -4.14 -14.60
C VAL A 93 -0.42 -5.32 -14.03
N LEU A 94 -1.12 -5.14 -12.90
CA LEU A 94 -1.85 -6.22 -12.22
C LEU A 94 -3.11 -6.66 -12.97
N SER A 95 -3.85 -5.72 -13.54
CA SER A 95 -5.10 -6.00 -14.26
C SER A 95 -4.89 -6.39 -15.72
N ASN A 96 -3.72 -6.07 -16.28
CA ASN A 96 -3.44 -6.11 -17.72
C ASN A 96 -4.41 -5.24 -18.55
N LEU A 97 -4.88 -4.11 -17.99
CA LEU A 97 -5.77 -3.14 -18.61
C LEU A 97 -5.13 -1.76 -18.61
N SER A 98 -5.36 -0.94 -19.62
CA SER A 98 -5.02 0.49 -19.62
C SER A 98 -6.06 1.27 -18.82
N ILE A 99 -5.61 2.22 -17.99
CA ILE A 99 -6.47 3.05 -17.14
C ILE A 99 -6.31 4.51 -17.55
N ARG A 100 -7.29 5.04 -18.28
CA ARG A 100 -7.33 6.43 -18.75
C ARG A 100 -8.49 7.21 -18.16
N SER A 101 -9.46 6.51 -17.57
CA SER A 101 -10.69 7.07 -17.02
C SER A 101 -11.05 6.42 -15.68
N ILE A 102 -12.07 6.98 -15.00
CA ILE A 102 -12.64 6.39 -13.79
C ILE A 102 -13.31 5.04 -14.08
N ASP A 103 -13.93 4.90 -15.25
CA ASP A 103 -14.58 3.64 -15.65
C ASP A 103 -13.54 2.53 -15.88
N ASP A 104 -12.38 2.87 -16.45
CA ASP A 104 -11.27 1.92 -16.60
C ASP A 104 -10.74 1.49 -15.23
N MET A 105 -10.70 2.42 -14.23
CA MET A 105 -10.35 2.05 -12.85
C MET A 105 -11.30 1.00 -12.29
N ASP A 106 -12.60 1.09 -12.59
CA ASP A 106 -13.59 0.13 -12.10
C ASP A 106 -13.40 -1.25 -12.72
N ALA A 107 -13.07 -1.31 -14.00
CA ALA A 107 -12.73 -2.56 -14.67
C ALA A 107 -11.44 -3.18 -14.08
N ALA A 108 -10.40 -2.36 -13.90
CA ALA A 108 -9.14 -2.80 -13.31
C ALA A 108 -9.31 -3.27 -11.85
N GLY A 109 -10.07 -2.52 -11.03
CA GLY A 109 -10.33 -2.88 -9.64
C GLY A 109 -11.01 -4.24 -9.50
N ARG A 110 -12.02 -4.52 -10.33
CA ARG A 110 -12.68 -5.84 -10.37
C ARG A 110 -11.74 -6.94 -10.85
N SER A 111 -10.92 -6.66 -11.86
CA SER A 111 -9.92 -7.61 -12.35
C SER A 111 -8.90 -7.98 -11.27
N ILE A 112 -8.40 -6.99 -10.53
CA ILE A 112 -7.43 -7.22 -9.45
C ILE A 112 -8.07 -7.98 -8.27
N LEU A 113 -9.32 -7.68 -7.90
CA LEU A 113 -10.04 -8.46 -6.88
C LEU A 113 -10.13 -9.95 -7.26
N ALA A 114 -10.32 -10.26 -8.54
CA ALA A 114 -10.36 -11.64 -9.03
C ALA A 114 -9.03 -12.38 -8.89
N LEU A 115 -7.91 -11.69 -8.64
CA LEU A 115 -6.62 -12.31 -8.31
C LEU A 115 -6.56 -12.83 -6.85
N GLY A 116 -7.58 -12.55 -6.02
CA GLY A 116 -7.79 -13.20 -4.72
C GLY A 116 -7.55 -12.32 -3.48
N CYS A 117 -7.16 -11.05 -3.59
CA CYS A 117 -7.12 -10.16 -2.43
C CYS A 117 -8.55 -9.79 -1.95
N LYS A 118 -8.69 -9.43 -0.66
CA LYS A 118 -10.01 -9.13 -0.08
C LYS A 118 -10.53 -7.74 -0.47
N ALA A 119 -9.66 -6.76 -0.70
CA ALA A 119 -10.02 -5.42 -1.16
C ALA A 119 -8.89 -4.78 -1.95
N VAL A 120 -9.21 -3.80 -2.79
CA VAL A 120 -8.24 -3.04 -3.59
C VAL A 120 -8.51 -1.55 -3.46
N LEU A 121 -7.50 -0.76 -3.10
CA LEU A 121 -7.52 0.70 -3.17
C LEU A 121 -6.67 1.16 -4.35
N ILE A 122 -7.27 1.52 -5.47
CA ILE A 122 -6.54 2.12 -6.60
C ILE A 122 -6.36 3.61 -6.32
N LYS A 123 -5.09 4.04 -6.27
CA LYS A 123 -4.69 5.44 -6.03
C LYS A 123 -4.73 6.21 -7.35
N GLY A 124 -5.76 7.03 -7.56
CA GLY A 124 -6.01 7.75 -8.82
C GLY A 124 -5.30 9.09 -8.96
N GLY A 125 -4.29 9.38 -8.13
CA GLY A 125 -3.54 10.63 -8.15
C GLY A 125 -2.80 10.97 -9.45
N HIS A 126 -2.70 10.04 -10.39
CA HIS A 126 -2.03 10.20 -11.70
C HIS A 126 -3.01 10.54 -12.84
N LEU A 127 -4.33 10.50 -12.60
CA LEU A 127 -5.31 10.90 -13.62
C LEU A 127 -5.42 12.43 -13.70
N GLU A 128 -5.65 12.93 -14.90
CA GLU A 128 -5.91 14.36 -15.11
C GLU A 128 -7.24 14.77 -14.48
N GLY A 129 -7.28 15.96 -13.89
CA GLY A 129 -8.48 16.49 -13.25
C GLY A 129 -8.55 16.19 -11.74
N ARG A 130 -9.73 15.79 -11.24
CA ARG A 130 -9.93 15.48 -9.83
C ARG A 130 -9.17 14.22 -9.42
N LYS A 131 -8.43 14.33 -8.31
CA LYS A 131 -7.72 13.19 -7.71
C LYS A 131 -8.71 12.34 -6.95
N VAL A 132 -8.97 11.13 -7.47
CA VAL A 132 -9.94 10.20 -6.92
C VAL A 132 -9.26 8.86 -6.67
N ASP A 133 -9.25 8.41 -5.42
CA ASP A 133 -8.89 7.03 -5.10
C ASP A 133 -10.17 6.21 -4.92
N LYS A 134 -10.18 4.96 -5.39
CA LYS A 134 -11.35 4.08 -5.32
C LYS A 134 -11.02 2.80 -4.58
N LEU A 135 -11.79 2.51 -3.56
CA LEU A 135 -11.74 1.27 -2.78
C LEU A 135 -12.82 0.32 -3.28
N TYR A 136 -12.40 -0.84 -3.74
CA TYR A 136 -13.24 -1.94 -4.22
C TYR A 136 -13.33 -3.01 -3.15
N LEU A 137 -14.56 -3.35 -2.74
CA LEU A 137 -14.85 -4.33 -1.71
C LEU A 137 -15.41 -5.63 -2.31
N PRO A 138 -15.27 -6.78 -1.62
CA PRO A 138 -15.68 -8.09 -2.15
C PRO A 138 -17.20 -8.23 -2.31
N ASN A 139 -18.00 -7.40 -1.62
CA ASN A 139 -19.45 -7.34 -1.75
C ASN A 139 -19.93 -6.54 -2.98
N GLY A 140 -19.01 -6.04 -3.82
CA GLY A 140 -19.30 -5.21 -4.97
C GLY A 140 -19.43 -3.71 -4.65
N GLU A 141 -19.34 -3.31 -3.40
CA GLU A 141 -19.36 -1.92 -2.98
C GLU A 141 -18.08 -1.20 -3.43
N ILE A 142 -18.22 0.06 -3.86
CA ILE A 142 -17.13 0.92 -4.28
C ILE A 142 -17.20 2.22 -3.48
N CYS A 143 -16.15 2.52 -2.71
CA CYS A 143 -16.03 3.78 -2.00
C CYS A 143 -15.05 4.69 -2.75
N SER A 144 -15.46 5.94 -3.04
CA SER A 144 -14.64 6.94 -3.72
C SER A 144 -14.14 7.99 -2.73
N PHE A 145 -12.85 8.29 -2.77
CA PHE A 145 -12.20 9.29 -1.95
C PHE A 145 -11.65 10.41 -2.84
N VAL A 146 -12.37 11.52 -2.89
CA VAL A 146 -11.95 12.71 -3.65
C VAL A 146 -11.04 13.57 -2.79
N HIS A 147 -9.97 14.10 -3.36
CA HIS A 147 -9.07 15.01 -2.69
C HIS A 147 -8.49 16.04 -3.66
N GLU A 148 -8.08 17.17 -3.12
CA GLU A 148 -7.37 18.19 -3.87
C GLU A 148 -5.89 17.85 -3.96
N ALA A 149 -5.26 18.26 -5.06
CA ALA A 149 -3.82 18.13 -5.21
C ALA A 149 -3.12 19.20 -4.34
N ILE A 150 -2.23 18.77 -3.48
CA ILE A 150 -1.38 19.66 -2.72
C ILE A 150 -0.14 19.98 -3.58
N ALA A 151 0.06 21.27 -3.87
CA ALA A 151 1.19 21.72 -4.68
C ALA A 151 2.48 21.68 -3.84
N THR A 152 3.22 20.58 -3.97
CA THR A 152 4.49 20.39 -3.26
C THR A 152 5.46 19.52 -4.04
N ARG A 153 6.77 19.72 -3.83
CA ARG A 153 7.84 18.82 -4.29
C ARG A 153 8.08 17.67 -3.28
N ASN A 154 7.59 17.78 -2.06
CA ASN A 154 7.85 16.86 -0.94
C ASN A 154 6.89 15.67 -0.96
N THR A 155 6.98 14.86 -2.01
CA THR A 155 6.09 13.72 -2.26
C THR A 155 6.73 12.36 -1.99
N HIS A 156 8.02 12.35 -1.59
CA HIS A 156 8.71 11.09 -1.32
C HIS A 156 8.09 10.37 -0.12
N GLY A 157 7.70 9.12 -0.33
CA GLY A 157 7.13 8.27 0.71
C GLY A 157 5.61 8.36 0.86
N THR A 158 4.87 9.13 0.04
CA THR A 158 3.41 9.27 0.13
C THR A 158 2.66 7.94 0.07
N GLY A 159 3.00 7.05 -0.87
CA GLY A 159 2.38 5.72 -0.98
C GLY A 159 2.63 4.86 0.26
N CYS A 160 3.89 4.79 0.70
CA CYS A 160 4.26 4.06 1.91
C CYS A 160 3.61 4.63 3.16
N THR A 161 3.49 5.96 3.26
CA THR A 161 2.79 6.63 4.38
C THR A 161 1.32 6.26 4.39
N LEU A 162 0.64 6.33 3.25
CA LEU A 162 -0.78 5.98 3.15
C LEU A 162 -1.03 4.53 3.57
N SER A 163 -0.31 3.59 2.99
CA SER A 163 -0.48 2.16 3.28
C SER A 163 -0.15 1.81 4.74
N SER A 164 0.86 2.46 5.34
CA SER A 164 1.20 2.30 6.75
C SER A 164 0.16 2.91 7.68
N ALA A 165 -0.36 4.09 7.37
CA ALA A 165 -1.43 4.73 8.13
C ALA A 165 -2.72 3.90 8.08
N ILE A 166 -3.10 3.35 6.92
CA ILE A 166 -4.24 2.43 6.80
C ILE A 166 -4.05 1.23 7.74
N ALA A 167 -2.88 0.59 7.70
CA ALA A 167 -2.59 -0.55 8.58
C ALA A 167 -2.71 -0.17 10.06
N ALA A 168 -2.20 1.01 10.45
CA ALA A 168 -2.29 1.52 11.82
C ALA A 168 -3.74 1.78 12.26
N PHE A 169 -4.57 2.41 11.41
CA PHE A 169 -5.98 2.63 11.71
C PHE A 169 -6.79 1.33 11.76
N MET A 170 -6.48 0.37 10.87
CA MET A 170 -7.05 -0.98 10.97
C MET A 170 -6.64 -1.67 12.27
N ALA A 171 -5.39 -1.53 12.72
CA ALA A 171 -4.92 -2.09 13.99
C ALA A 171 -5.72 -1.53 15.18
N ARG A 172 -6.08 -0.24 15.14
CA ARG A 172 -6.93 0.44 16.13
C ARG A 172 -8.41 0.04 16.07
N GLY A 173 -8.80 -0.87 15.16
CA GLY A 173 -10.16 -1.43 15.10
C GLY A 173 -11.10 -0.72 14.13
N LEU A 174 -10.64 0.26 13.34
CA LEU A 174 -11.50 0.92 12.34
C LEU A 174 -11.89 -0.06 11.23
N ALA A 175 -13.10 0.10 10.71
CA ALA A 175 -13.54 -0.55 9.49
C ALA A 175 -12.66 -0.08 8.31
N LEU A 176 -12.53 -0.90 7.25
CA LEU A 176 -11.57 -0.66 6.18
C LEU A 176 -11.77 0.69 5.49
N ALA A 177 -13.02 1.04 5.15
CA ALA A 177 -13.32 2.32 4.50
C ALA A 177 -12.95 3.52 5.39
N ASP A 178 -13.26 3.44 6.70
CA ASP A 178 -12.92 4.48 7.67
C ASP A 178 -11.40 4.59 7.88
N ALA A 179 -10.69 3.44 7.92
CA ALA A 179 -9.24 3.42 8.00
C ALA A 179 -8.58 4.09 6.79
N VAL A 180 -9.11 3.88 5.58
CA VAL A 180 -8.66 4.56 4.37
C VAL A 180 -8.95 6.06 4.45
N ALA A 181 -10.16 6.48 4.86
CA ALA A 181 -10.52 7.89 4.99
C ALA A 181 -9.60 8.63 5.98
N GLN A 182 -9.39 8.05 7.16
CA GLN A 182 -8.51 8.63 8.19
C GLN A 182 -7.04 8.68 7.73
N ALA A 183 -6.55 7.64 7.05
CA ALA A 183 -5.20 7.61 6.52
C ALA A 183 -4.98 8.67 5.44
N LYS A 184 -5.98 8.93 4.59
CA LYS A 184 -5.94 10.01 3.59
C LYS A 184 -5.92 11.39 4.26
N THR A 185 -6.73 11.60 5.29
CA THR A 185 -6.71 12.84 6.08
C THR A 185 -5.34 13.06 6.69
N TYR A 186 -4.77 12.05 7.34
CA TYR A 186 -3.41 12.11 7.90
C TYR A 186 -2.37 12.47 6.83
N LEU A 187 -2.39 11.79 5.68
CA LEU A 187 -1.44 12.04 4.60
C LEU A 187 -1.57 13.47 4.04
N SER A 188 -2.79 13.96 3.84
CA SER A 188 -3.03 15.32 3.34
C SER A 188 -2.50 16.37 4.32
N GLN A 189 -2.72 16.19 5.61
CA GLN A 189 -2.20 17.08 6.65
C GLN A 189 -0.67 17.04 6.73
N ALA A 190 -0.07 15.86 6.60
CA ALA A 190 1.38 15.69 6.61
C ALA A 190 2.05 16.31 5.37
N LEU A 191 1.41 16.25 4.21
CA LEU A 191 1.85 16.91 2.99
C LEU A 191 1.72 18.44 3.11
N GLU A 192 0.58 18.93 3.59
CA GLU A 192 0.34 20.37 3.76
C GLU A 192 1.34 20.99 4.74
N ALA A 193 1.59 20.35 5.87
CA ALA A 193 2.55 20.81 6.87
C ALA A 193 4.02 20.75 6.40
N GLY A 194 4.30 19.91 5.40
CA GLY A 194 5.64 19.76 4.84
C GLY A 194 5.86 20.49 3.51
N LYS A 195 4.83 21.10 2.93
CA LYS A 195 4.86 21.54 1.52
C LYS A 195 5.96 22.55 1.18
N ASP A 196 6.26 23.44 2.12
CA ASP A 196 7.24 24.52 1.96
C ASP A 196 8.62 24.20 2.58
N VAL A 197 8.78 22.96 3.13
CA VAL A 197 10.05 22.56 3.74
C VAL A 197 11.05 22.21 2.64
N HIS A 198 12.26 22.78 2.74
CA HIS A 198 13.34 22.55 1.79
C HIS A 198 14.41 21.66 2.43
N ILE A 199 14.54 20.42 1.91
CA ILE A 199 15.59 19.50 2.33
C ILE A 199 16.23 18.90 1.06
N GLY A 200 17.44 19.36 0.76
CA GLY A 200 18.17 18.94 -0.44
C GLY A 200 17.55 19.43 -1.75
N GLU A 201 18.11 18.99 -2.88
CA GLU A 201 17.71 19.43 -4.23
C GLU A 201 16.63 18.55 -4.88
N GLY A 202 16.39 17.37 -4.36
CA GLY A 202 15.44 16.39 -4.91
C GLY A 202 14.02 16.54 -4.38
N HIS A 203 13.23 15.49 -4.57
CA HIS A 203 11.90 15.37 -3.96
C HIS A 203 12.04 15.17 -2.45
N GLY A 204 11.55 16.11 -1.66
CA GLY A 204 11.59 16.05 -0.21
C GLY A 204 10.61 15.04 0.38
N PRO A 205 10.78 14.69 1.66
CA PRO A 205 9.94 13.72 2.36
C PRO A 205 8.62 14.33 2.85
N VAL A 206 7.66 13.46 3.12
CA VAL A 206 6.43 13.79 3.86
C VAL A 206 6.80 14.15 5.32
N ASN A 207 6.15 15.17 5.88
CA ASN A 207 6.34 15.55 7.28
C ASN A 207 5.48 14.69 8.22
N HIS A 208 6.01 13.57 8.69
CA HIS A 208 5.29 12.65 9.57
C HIS A 208 5.09 13.20 10.99
N LEU A 209 5.86 14.21 11.41
CA LEU A 209 5.83 14.76 12.76
C LEU A 209 5.02 16.08 12.84
N PHE A 210 4.10 16.31 11.90
CA PHE A 210 3.31 17.54 11.84
C PHE A 210 2.36 17.73 13.02
N ASN A 211 1.88 16.64 13.61
CA ASN A 211 0.98 16.66 14.75
C ASN A 211 1.21 15.41 15.62
N PRO A 212 2.28 15.38 16.44
CA PRO A 212 2.57 14.22 17.28
C PRO A 212 1.53 14.09 18.39
N GLU A 213 0.83 12.97 18.44
CA GLU A 213 -0.13 12.62 19.49
C GLU A 213 0.52 11.71 20.54
N LYS A 214 -0.07 11.68 21.75
CA LYS A 214 0.35 10.73 22.78
C LYS A 214 0.12 9.30 22.34
N GLN A 215 1.00 8.40 22.73
CA GLN A 215 0.87 6.97 22.48
C GLN A 215 -0.45 6.45 23.03
N ILE A 216 -1.19 5.71 22.20
CA ILE A 216 -2.38 4.98 22.64
C ILE A 216 -1.92 3.62 23.13
N ILE A 217 -2.16 3.34 24.38
CA ILE A 217 -1.96 2.02 25.00
C ILE A 217 -3.34 1.34 25.01
N LEU A 218 -3.46 0.24 24.28
CA LEU A 218 -4.69 -0.56 24.17
C LEU A 218 -4.70 -1.65 25.23
#